data_976d1c732eba0bf5b3efb4eb9e4efbe9
#
_entry.id   976d1c732eba0bf5b3efb4eb9e4efbe9
#
_cell.length_a   1.000
_cell.length_b   1.000
_cell.length_c   1.000
_cell.angle_alpha   90.00
_cell.angle_beta   90.00
_cell.angle_gamma   90.00
#
_symmetry.space_group_name_H-M   'P 1'
#
loop_
_entity.id
_entity.type
_entity.pdbx_description
1 polymer ?
#
loop_
_entity_poly.entity_id
_entity_poly.type
_entity_poly.pdbx_seq_one_letter_code
_entity_poly.pdbx_strand_id
1 'polypeptide(L)'
;MNVLSCSGKLLIFLAVLFLSIFSLHAGELRPSGLIFNDYHGSTVVVVDKSACRLMVYKFQESWKMDQVFPCTTGKVEGDKFREGDFKTPIGIYWLNQAWAGWELAQYYGNEANVYGTGAFEVSYPNYYDQVVERKDGNGIWIHGTIKGNPIPTRGCVSVSNNNFLELTRSVELGDTPVIIEEKVTFSPSEEIDREQQILLGTIESWRRAWEENVAENYLSHYSDNFLTEKWNASTWREHKLNVNSQNERRRILINDLSVLKSKNIYHIRFVQTYTSSTLNDVGFKHLFLVKEQDGLKIVSENWTPLKQFSASPAFQYAYKEAAQNSM
;
A
#
# COMPACT_ATOMS: atom_id res chain seq x y z
N MET A 1 -25.16 39.34 86.59
CA MET A 1 -23.84 38.85 86.29
C MET A 1 -23.97 38.15 84.93
N ASN A 2 -23.50 38.85 83.95
CA ASN A 2 -23.73 38.53 82.55
C ASN A 2 -22.63 37.59 82.02
N VAL A 3 -23.06 36.56 81.37
CA VAL A 3 -22.19 35.69 80.53
C VAL A 3 -22.51 35.90 79.08
N LEU A 4 -21.59 36.48 78.34
CA LEU A 4 -21.66 36.70 76.93
C LEU A 4 -21.31 35.40 76.16
N SER A 5 -22.25 34.95 75.31
CA SER A 5 -22.12 33.89 74.36
C SER A 5 -21.46 34.40 73.09
N CYS A 6 -20.33 33.85 72.70
CA CYS A 6 -19.68 34.15 71.44
C CYS A 6 -19.88 32.94 70.48
N SER A 7 -20.80 33.11 69.52
CA SER A 7 -21.06 32.13 68.46
C SER A 7 -20.11 32.37 67.31
N GLY A 8 -19.08 31.53 67.16
CA GLY A 8 -18.21 31.50 66.01
C GLY A 8 -18.83 30.76 64.85
N LYS A 9 -19.10 31.47 63.74
CA LYS A 9 -19.50 30.88 62.47
C LYS A 9 -18.27 30.31 61.76
N LEU A 10 -18.20 29.01 61.68
CA LEU A 10 -17.22 28.29 60.88
C LEU A 10 -17.64 28.34 59.39
N LEU A 11 -16.94 29.14 58.61
CA LEU A 11 -17.06 29.15 57.15
C LEU A 11 -16.26 28.00 56.56
N ILE A 12 -16.94 26.95 56.09
CA ILE A 12 -16.35 25.88 55.35
C ILE A 12 -16.21 26.33 53.90
N PHE A 13 -15.00 26.62 53.45
CA PHE A 13 -14.68 26.84 52.02
C PHE A 13 -14.61 25.46 51.37
N LEU A 14 -15.63 25.11 50.60
CA LEU A 14 -15.58 23.96 49.67
C LEU A 14 -14.76 24.37 48.46
N ALA A 15 -13.49 23.99 48.41
CA ALA A 15 -12.66 24.06 47.22
C ALA A 15 -13.11 22.92 46.26
N VAL A 16 -13.96 23.25 45.29
CA VAL A 16 -14.28 22.34 44.21
C VAL A 16 -13.07 22.29 43.28
N LEU A 17 -12.26 21.24 43.44
CA LEU A 17 -11.18 20.91 42.52
C LEU A 17 -11.81 20.42 41.21
N PHE A 18 -11.89 21.28 40.19
CA PHE A 18 -12.14 20.89 38.81
C PHE A 18 -10.90 20.12 38.33
N LEU A 19 -10.88 18.81 38.55
CA LEU A 19 -10.05 17.92 37.76
C LEU A 19 -10.64 17.88 36.35
N SER A 20 -10.12 18.74 35.47
CA SER A 20 -10.26 18.56 34.02
C SER A 20 -9.55 17.25 33.67
N ILE A 21 -10.35 16.19 33.57
CA ILE A 21 -9.91 14.93 32.97
C ILE A 21 -9.67 15.26 31.48
N PHE A 22 -8.45 15.64 31.15
CA PHE A 22 -7.98 15.53 29.79
C PHE A 22 -7.97 14.01 29.49
N SER A 23 -9.05 13.49 28.95
CA SER A 23 -9.03 12.24 28.21
C SER A 23 -7.99 12.43 27.11
N LEU A 24 -6.78 11.94 27.33
CA LEU A 24 -5.87 11.67 26.25
C LEU A 24 -6.58 10.62 25.37
N HIS A 25 -7.30 11.07 24.36
CA HIS A 25 -7.68 10.20 23.28
C HIS A 25 -6.34 9.83 22.63
N ALA A 26 -5.79 8.68 23.02
CA ALA A 26 -4.75 8.05 22.23
C ALA A 26 -5.41 7.82 20.84
N GLY A 27 -5.04 8.62 19.86
CA GLY A 27 -5.59 8.54 18.50
C GLY A 27 -5.52 7.10 18.02
N GLU A 28 -6.51 6.66 17.27
CA GLU A 28 -6.52 5.32 16.67
C GLU A 28 -5.20 5.11 15.90
N LEU A 29 -4.48 4.03 16.24
CA LEU A 29 -3.22 3.69 15.59
C LEU A 29 -3.49 2.86 14.34
N ARG A 30 -2.85 3.23 13.23
CA ARG A 30 -2.85 2.41 12.01
C ARG A 30 -1.44 2.23 11.45
N PRO A 31 -1.20 1.24 10.58
CA PRO A 31 0.10 1.08 9.92
C PRO A 31 0.53 2.38 9.25
N SER A 32 1.75 2.85 9.56
CA SER A 32 2.27 4.13 9.06
C SER A 32 2.38 4.19 7.54
N GLY A 33 2.42 3.03 6.88
CA GLY A 33 2.42 2.90 5.41
C GLY A 33 1.06 3.01 4.76
N LEU A 34 -0.03 2.97 5.53
CA LEU A 34 -1.41 3.01 5.04
C LEU A 34 -1.90 4.47 4.99
N ILE A 35 -1.50 5.20 3.95
CA ILE A 35 -1.76 6.65 3.83
C ILE A 35 -3.17 6.91 3.31
N PHE A 36 -3.45 6.51 2.06
CA PHE A 36 -4.71 6.82 1.39
C PHE A 36 -5.05 5.79 0.31
N ASN A 37 -6.35 5.53 0.16
CA ASN A 37 -6.90 4.81 -0.98
C ASN A 37 -8.32 5.35 -1.25
N ASP A 38 -8.56 5.83 -2.45
CA ASP A 38 -9.81 6.54 -2.84
C ASP A 38 -10.99 5.56 -3.07
N TYR A 39 -10.72 4.27 -3.14
CA TYR A 39 -11.73 3.29 -3.45
C TYR A 39 -12.52 2.90 -2.19
N HIS A 40 -13.81 3.26 -2.14
CA HIS A 40 -14.72 2.90 -1.04
C HIS A 40 -14.87 1.38 -0.97
N GLY A 41 -14.61 0.80 0.21
CA GLY A 41 -14.62 -0.65 0.41
C GLY A 41 -13.26 -1.32 0.12
N SER A 42 -12.24 -0.51 -0.21
CA SER A 42 -10.92 -1.03 -0.52
C SER A 42 -10.30 -1.82 0.62
N THR A 43 -9.61 -2.86 0.25
CA THR A 43 -8.84 -3.73 1.13
C THR A 43 -7.35 -3.49 0.91
N VAL A 44 -6.58 -3.45 1.99
CA VAL A 44 -5.11 -3.46 1.96
C VAL A 44 -4.60 -4.61 2.83
N VAL A 45 -3.70 -5.40 2.28
CA VAL A 45 -2.99 -6.44 3.02
C VAL A 45 -1.68 -5.88 3.54
N VAL A 46 -1.38 -6.07 4.82
CA VAL A 46 -0.14 -5.62 5.46
C VAL A 46 0.56 -6.81 6.09
N VAL A 47 1.79 -7.09 5.67
CA VAL A 47 2.60 -8.20 6.19
C VAL A 47 3.71 -7.65 7.07
N ASP A 48 3.71 -8.07 8.34
CA ASP A 48 4.78 -7.85 9.31
C ASP A 48 5.62 -9.12 9.41
N LYS A 49 6.81 -9.11 8.80
CA LYS A 49 7.69 -10.27 8.73
C LYS A 49 8.20 -10.65 10.12
N SER A 50 8.62 -9.66 10.91
CA SER A 50 9.19 -9.89 12.25
C SER A 50 8.16 -10.40 13.25
N ALA A 51 6.91 -9.94 13.13
CA ALA A 51 5.81 -10.38 14.00
C ALA A 51 5.07 -11.61 13.46
N CYS A 52 5.46 -12.14 12.28
CA CYS A 52 4.82 -13.29 11.63
C CYS A 52 3.30 -13.09 11.47
N ARG A 53 2.87 -11.91 11.03
CA ARG A 53 1.46 -11.54 10.90
C ARG A 53 1.14 -10.99 9.52
N LEU A 54 0.02 -11.43 8.98
CA LEU A 54 -0.67 -10.84 7.84
C LEU A 54 -1.95 -10.19 8.35
N MET A 55 -2.08 -8.90 8.16
CA MET A 55 -3.22 -8.10 8.60
C MET A 55 -4.00 -7.63 7.37
N VAL A 56 -5.32 -7.64 7.45
CA VAL A 56 -6.23 -7.13 6.42
C VAL A 56 -6.89 -5.87 6.97
N TYR A 57 -6.73 -4.77 6.27
CA TYR A 57 -7.38 -3.50 6.57
C TYR A 57 -8.44 -3.21 5.53
N LYS A 58 -9.60 -2.74 5.97
CA LYS A 58 -10.70 -2.28 5.12
C LYS A 58 -11.02 -0.82 5.36
N PHE A 59 -11.28 -0.09 4.30
CA PHE A 59 -11.75 1.28 4.37
C PHE A 59 -13.27 1.30 4.31
N GLN A 60 -13.90 1.87 5.35
CA GLN A 60 -15.34 2.16 5.40
C GLN A 60 -15.55 3.66 5.52
N GLU A 61 -15.56 4.20 6.72
CA GLU A 61 -15.45 5.64 7.03
C GLU A 61 -14.02 6.01 7.44
N SER A 62 -13.29 5.02 7.97
CA SER A 62 -11.87 5.07 8.33
C SER A 62 -11.24 3.69 8.09
N TRP A 63 -9.93 3.61 8.13
CA TRP A 63 -9.21 2.36 8.03
C TRP A 63 -9.38 1.56 9.32
N LYS A 64 -9.90 0.34 9.19
CA LYS A 64 -10.06 -0.60 10.31
C LYS A 64 -9.39 -1.93 9.99
N MET A 65 -8.73 -2.47 10.99
CA MET A 65 -8.21 -3.83 10.92
C MET A 65 -9.38 -4.81 10.97
N ASP A 66 -9.59 -5.54 9.87
CA ASP A 66 -10.68 -6.50 9.70
C ASP A 66 -10.26 -7.91 10.13
N GLN A 67 -9.05 -8.34 9.75
CA GLN A 67 -8.54 -9.67 10.02
C GLN A 67 -7.04 -9.65 10.33
N VAL A 68 -6.60 -10.63 11.12
CA VAL A 68 -5.17 -10.89 11.39
C VAL A 68 -4.94 -12.39 11.31
N PHE A 69 -3.97 -12.78 10.50
CA PHE A 69 -3.58 -14.17 10.32
C PHE A 69 -2.13 -14.40 10.72
N PRO A 70 -1.81 -15.45 11.46
CA PRO A 70 -0.43 -15.94 11.57
C PRO A 70 0.09 -16.28 10.17
N CYS A 71 1.29 -15.84 9.84
CA CYS A 71 1.95 -16.16 8.59
C CYS A 71 3.42 -16.51 8.81
N THR A 72 4.04 -17.06 7.80
CA THR A 72 5.49 -17.18 7.70
C THR A 72 5.97 -16.60 6.39
N THR A 73 7.23 -16.19 6.37
CA THR A 73 7.88 -15.57 5.23
C THR A 73 9.14 -16.34 4.83
N GLY A 74 9.99 -15.77 4.02
CA GLY A 74 11.26 -16.36 3.62
C GLY A 74 12.15 -16.74 4.80
N LYS A 75 12.95 -17.80 4.64
CA LYS A 75 13.85 -18.34 5.67
C LYS A 75 14.94 -17.36 6.11
N VAL A 76 15.24 -16.36 5.29
CA VAL A 76 16.28 -15.37 5.52
C VAL A 76 15.62 -13.99 5.73
N GLU A 77 16.01 -13.30 6.78
CA GLU A 77 15.55 -11.95 7.09
C GLU A 77 16.09 -10.91 6.09
N GLY A 78 15.46 -9.73 6.10
CA GLY A 78 15.82 -8.60 5.25
C GLY A 78 15.09 -8.57 3.91
N ASP A 79 15.42 -7.59 3.10
CA ASP A 79 14.77 -7.35 1.81
C ASP A 79 15.28 -8.32 0.74
N LYS A 80 14.38 -8.71 -0.16
CA LYS A 80 14.71 -9.56 -1.30
C LYS A 80 15.31 -8.75 -2.44
N PHE A 81 16.48 -9.18 -2.93
CA PHE A 81 17.15 -8.56 -4.06
C PHE A 81 17.33 -9.52 -5.25
N ARG A 82 17.53 -10.83 -4.99
CA ARG A 82 17.90 -11.79 -6.03
C ARG A 82 17.08 -13.05 -5.96
N GLU A 83 16.96 -13.72 -7.08
CA GLU A 83 16.42 -15.08 -7.11
C GLU A 83 17.26 -16.01 -6.21
N GLY A 84 16.60 -16.89 -5.46
CA GLY A 84 17.28 -17.87 -4.60
C GLY A 84 17.84 -17.31 -3.28
N ASP A 85 17.65 -16.04 -2.93
CA ASP A 85 18.12 -15.45 -1.66
C ASP A 85 17.26 -15.84 -0.43
N PHE A 86 16.16 -16.55 -0.66
CA PHE A 86 15.20 -17.02 0.35
C PHE A 86 14.57 -15.91 1.21
N LYS A 87 14.60 -14.68 0.74
CA LYS A 87 14.02 -13.52 1.41
C LYS A 87 12.66 -13.18 0.84
N THR A 88 11.77 -12.64 1.68
CA THR A 88 10.54 -11.98 1.24
C THR A 88 10.84 -10.49 1.01
N PRO A 89 10.38 -9.91 -0.12
CA PRO A 89 10.65 -8.51 -0.40
C PRO A 89 10.01 -7.58 0.62
N ILE A 90 10.57 -6.39 0.75
CA ILE A 90 10.00 -5.27 1.50
C ILE A 90 9.59 -4.21 0.48
N GLY A 91 8.32 -3.79 0.51
CA GLY A 91 7.81 -2.84 -0.46
C GLY A 91 6.29 -2.87 -0.59
N ILE A 92 5.80 -2.26 -1.66
CA ILE A 92 4.38 -2.13 -1.98
C ILE A 92 4.12 -2.81 -3.32
N TYR A 93 3.17 -3.73 -3.30
CA TYR A 93 2.84 -4.60 -4.44
C TYR A 93 1.33 -4.71 -4.58
N TRP A 94 0.84 -5.38 -5.64
CA TRP A 94 -0.57 -5.71 -5.86
C TRP A 94 -0.73 -7.20 -6.07
N LEU A 95 -1.92 -7.71 -5.75
CA LEU A 95 -2.29 -9.09 -6.03
C LEU A 95 -2.87 -9.15 -7.44
N ASN A 96 -2.13 -9.72 -8.39
CA ASN A 96 -2.46 -9.65 -9.82
C ASN A 96 -3.18 -10.89 -10.35
N GLN A 97 -2.86 -12.06 -9.82
CA GLN A 97 -3.43 -13.34 -10.26
C GLN A 97 -3.74 -14.23 -9.06
N ALA A 98 -4.68 -15.15 -9.26
CA ALA A 98 -5.06 -16.15 -8.29
C ALA A 98 -5.11 -17.53 -8.93
N TRP A 99 -4.57 -18.51 -8.24
CA TRP A 99 -4.46 -19.89 -8.67
C TRP A 99 -5.01 -20.84 -7.62
N ALA A 100 -5.80 -21.85 -8.04
CA ALA A 100 -6.16 -22.96 -7.17
C ALA A 100 -4.96 -23.89 -6.96
N GLY A 101 -4.85 -24.48 -5.75
CA GLY A 101 -3.71 -25.35 -5.43
C GLY A 101 -3.56 -26.54 -6.37
N TRP A 102 -4.68 -27.15 -6.82
CA TRP A 102 -4.64 -28.26 -7.75
C TRP A 102 -4.17 -27.87 -9.18
N GLU A 103 -4.43 -26.63 -9.62
CA GLU A 103 -3.89 -26.12 -10.89
C GLU A 103 -2.37 -25.99 -10.79
N LEU A 104 -1.88 -25.44 -9.68
CA LEU A 104 -0.44 -25.36 -9.46
C LEU A 104 0.22 -26.73 -9.45
N ALA A 105 -0.47 -27.76 -8.91
CA ALA A 105 0.01 -29.13 -8.95
C ALA A 105 0.09 -29.71 -10.38
N GLN A 106 -0.77 -29.26 -11.30
CA GLN A 106 -0.66 -29.66 -12.71
C GLN A 106 0.56 -29.04 -13.40
N TYR A 107 0.92 -27.79 -13.06
CA TYR A 107 2.08 -27.11 -13.66
C TYR A 107 3.41 -27.47 -13.03
N TYR A 108 3.45 -27.63 -11.70
CA TYR A 108 4.69 -27.81 -10.93
C TYR A 108 4.82 -29.20 -10.29
N GLY A 109 3.85 -30.11 -10.53
CA GLY A 109 3.85 -31.45 -9.97
C GLY A 109 3.77 -31.45 -8.43
N ASN A 110 4.40 -32.43 -7.81
CA ASN A 110 4.37 -32.58 -6.34
C ASN A 110 5.00 -31.42 -5.57
N GLU A 111 5.84 -30.59 -6.20
CA GLU A 111 6.44 -29.42 -5.57
C GLU A 111 5.39 -28.34 -5.25
N ALA A 112 4.29 -28.30 -6.01
CA ALA A 112 3.19 -27.37 -5.79
C ALA A 112 2.37 -27.64 -4.52
N ASN A 113 2.51 -28.81 -3.91
CA ASN A 113 1.83 -29.14 -2.66
C ASN A 113 2.12 -28.13 -1.54
N VAL A 114 3.23 -27.39 -1.63
CA VAL A 114 3.57 -26.34 -0.66
C VAL A 114 2.57 -25.16 -0.66
N TYR A 115 1.86 -24.96 -1.76
CA TYR A 115 0.90 -23.85 -1.92
C TYR A 115 -0.50 -24.14 -1.33
N GLY A 116 -0.72 -25.33 -0.82
CA GLY A 116 -1.97 -25.72 -0.16
C GLY A 116 -3.18 -25.56 -1.06
N THR A 117 -4.22 -24.83 -0.57
CA THR A 117 -5.49 -24.64 -1.32
C THR A 117 -5.34 -23.67 -2.48
N GLY A 118 -4.37 -22.77 -2.48
CA GLY A 118 -4.16 -21.83 -3.58
C GLY A 118 -3.14 -20.74 -3.28
N ALA A 119 -2.97 -19.85 -4.24
CA ALA A 119 -2.01 -18.77 -4.17
C ALA A 119 -2.50 -17.51 -4.88
N PHE A 120 -2.11 -16.35 -4.35
CA PHE A 120 -2.15 -15.04 -5.01
C PHE A 120 -0.75 -14.65 -5.44
N GLU A 121 -0.60 -14.26 -6.69
CA GLU A 121 0.66 -13.72 -7.21
C GLU A 121 0.82 -12.26 -6.77
N VAL A 122 1.97 -11.96 -6.15
CA VAL A 122 2.40 -10.62 -5.75
C VAL A 122 3.19 -9.99 -6.89
N SER A 123 2.92 -8.74 -7.24
CA SER A 123 3.55 -8.02 -8.35
C SER A 123 5.02 -7.62 -8.08
N TYR A 124 5.78 -8.55 -7.47
CA TYR A 124 7.21 -8.39 -7.23
C TYR A 124 8.04 -9.02 -8.38
N PRO A 125 9.12 -8.38 -8.85
CA PRO A 125 9.54 -7.02 -8.52
C PRO A 125 8.64 -5.97 -9.20
N ASN A 126 8.33 -4.88 -8.48
CA ASN A 126 7.64 -3.76 -9.09
C ASN A 126 8.61 -2.91 -9.96
N TYR A 127 8.09 -1.88 -10.63
CA TYR A 127 8.92 -1.05 -11.52
C TYR A 127 10.10 -0.38 -10.79
N TYR A 128 9.89 0.13 -9.59
CA TYR A 128 10.93 0.75 -8.77
C TYR A 128 12.01 -0.25 -8.35
N ASP A 129 11.59 -1.44 -7.92
CA ASP A 129 12.51 -2.53 -7.59
C ASP A 129 13.44 -2.87 -8.76
N GLN A 130 12.89 -2.94 -9.99
CA GLN A 130 13.65 -3.32 -11.18
C GLN A 130 14.58 -2.21 -11.64
N VAL A 131 14.07 -0.98 -11.76
CA VAL A 131 14.77 0.12 -12.43
C VAL A 131 15.72 0.82 -11.45
N VAL A 132 15.26 1.12 -10.24
CA VAL A 132 16.03 1.91 -9.27
C VAL A 132 16.85 1.01 -8.35
N GLU A 133 16.23 0.02 -7.73
CA GLU A 133 16.91 -0.86 -6.77
C GLU A 133 17.66 -2.04 -7.45
N ARG A 134 17.45 -2.27 -8.75
CA ARG A 134 18.11 -3.33 -9.52
C ARG A 134 17.88 -4.73 -8.97
N LYS A 135 16.67 -4.98 -8.46
CA LYS A 135 16.25 -6.30 -8.01
C LYS A 135 15.89 -7.20 -9.19
N ASP A 136 16.32 -8.46 -9.15
CA ASP A 136 16.13 -9.44 -10.21
C ASP A 136 15.34 -10.69 -9.79
N GLY A 137 14.84 -10.72 -8.54
CA GLY A 137 14.03 -11.84 -8.05
C GLY A 137 12.62 -11.87 -8.70
N ASN A 138 11.92 -12.99 -8.52
CA ASN A 138 10.55 -13.19 -9.00
C ASN A 138 9.79 -14.20 -8.12
N GLY A 139 8.58 -14.57 -8.52
CA GLY A 139 7.83 -15.70 -7.97
C GLY A 139 7.45 -15.55 -6.50
N ILE A 140 7.08 -14.36 -6.06
CA ILE A 140 6.59 -14.10 -4.71
C ILE A 140 5.07 -14.21 -4.70
N TRP A 141 4.56 -15.08 -3.82
CA TRP A 141 3.14 -15.36 -3.68
C TRP A 141 2.70 -15.30 -2.23
N ILE A 142 1.40 -15.03 -2.02
CA ILE A 142 0.71 -15.28 -0.74
C ILE A 142 -0.08 -16.56 -0.93
N HIS A 143 0.17 -17.60 -0.14
CA HIS A 143 -0.41 -18.92 -0.39
C HIS A 143 -0.79 -19.67 0.90
N GLY A 144 -1.65 -20.66 0.74
CA GLY A 144 -1.97 -21.63 1.78
C GLY A 144 -0.79 -22.56 2.13
N THR A 145 -1.04 -23.58 2.92
CA THR A 145 -0.02 -24.60 3.27
C THR A 145 -0.65 -25.96 3.46
N ILE A 146 -0.01 -26.99 2.98
CA ILE A 146 -0.50 -28.36 3.12
C ILE A 146 -0.44 -28.91 4.56
N LYS A 147 0.45 -28.36 5.40
CA LYS A 147 0.74 -28.90 6.74
C LYS A 147 -0.10 -28.31 7.87
N GLY A 148 -1.17 -27.59 7.57
CA GLY A 148 -2.02 -26.92 8.57
C GLY A 148 -1.40 -25.67 9.17
N ASN A 149 -0.15 -25.70 9.60
CA ASN A 149 0.60 -24.53 10.09
C ASN A 149 1.58 -24.04 9.04
N PRO A 150 1.69 -22.72 8.83
CA PRO A 150 2.67 -22.14 7.93
C PRO A 150 4.10 -22.51 8.33
N ILE A 151 4.95 -22.78 7.35
CA ILE A 151 6.39 -23.05 7.53
C ILE A 151 7.21 -22.01 6.76
N PRO A 152 8.43 -21.67 7.20
CA PRO A 152 9.30 -20.74 6.49
C PRO A 152 9.50 -21.12 5.02
N THR A 153 9.37 -20.13 4.13
CA THR A 153 9.32 -20.32 2.68
C THR A 153 10.67 -19.99 2.00
N ARG A 154 10.68 -20.03 0.68
CA ARG A 154 11.80 -19.53 -0.15
C ARG A 154 11.63 -18.06 -0.56
N GLY A 155 10.70 -17.33 0.07
CA GLY A 155 10.42 -15.91 -0.18
C GLY A 155 8.94 -15.56 -0.24
N CYS A 156 8.05 -16.51 -0.41
CA CYS A 156 6.60 -16.32 -0.36
C CYS A 156 6.11 -16.00 1.06
N VAL A 157 4.87 -15.53 1.16
CA VAL A 157 4.13 -15.41 2.41
C VAL A 157 3.17 -16.59 2.50
N SER A 158 3.30 -17.42 3.54
CA SER A 158 2.44 -18.59 3.75
C SER A 158 1.53 -18.38 4.93
N VAL A 159 0.23 -18.71 4.75
CA VAL A 159 -0.81 -18.73 5.79
C VAL A 159 -1.43 -20.14 5.86
N SER A 160 -2.22 -20.45 6.89
CA SER A 160 -2.98 -21.70 6.88
C SER A 160 -3.99 -21.73 5.72
N ASN A 161 -4.40 -22.92 5.28
CA ASN A 161 -5.41 -23.05 4.21
C ASN A 161 -6.72 -22.34 4.56
N ASN A 162 -7.17 -22.42 5.81
CA ASN A 162 -8.39 -21.75 6.23
C ASN A 162 -8.24 -20.23 6.17
N ASN A 163 -7.09 -19.70 6.62
CA ASN A 163 -6.80 -18.25 6.54
C ASN A 163 -6.68 -17.78 5.10
N PHE A 164 -6.13 -18.62 4.20
CA PHE A 164 -6.10 -18.31 2.77
C PHE A 164 -7.52 -18.22 2.19
N LEU A 165 -8.41 -19.16 2.55
CA LEU A 165 -9.82 -19.11 2.14
C LEU A 165 -10.54 -17.87 2.66
N GLU A 166 -10.29 -17.46 3.90
CA GLU A 166 -10.83 -16.20 4.41
C GLU A 166 -10.28 -14.98 3.66
N LEU A 167 -8.98 -14.97 3.38
CA LEU A 167 -8.33 -13.89 2.62
C LEU A 167 -8.94 -13.73 1.22
N THR A 168 -9.33 -14.84 0.55
CA THR A 168 -9.95 -14.78 -0.79
C THR A 168 -11.24 -13.97 -0.83
N ARG A 169 -11.95 -13.84 0.29
CA ARG A 169 -13.20 -13.07 0.39
C ARG A 169 -12.99 -11.56 0.43
N SER A 170 -11.77 -11.13 0.72
CA SER A 170 -11.40 -9.72 0.89
C SER A 170 -10.52 -9.18 -0.24
N VAL A 171 -10.02 -10.05 -1.13
CA VAL A 171 -9.08 -9.69 -2.19
C VAL A 171 -9.81 -9.39 -3.49
N GLU A 172 -9.50 -8.23 -4.08
CA GLU A 172 -9.84 -7.88 -5.46
C GLU A 172 -8.54 -7.83 -6.29
N LEU A 173 -8.45 -8.70 -7.29
CA LEU A 173 -7.24 -8.82 -8.10
C LEU A 173 -6.99 -7.56 -8.92
N GLY A 174 -5.75 -7.09 -8.90
CA GLY A 174 -5.34 -5.83 -9.53
C GLY A 174 -5.60 -4.60 -8.68
N ASP A 175 -6.50 -4.66 -7.69
CA ASP A 175 -6.89 -3.52 -6.85
C ASP A 175 -6.48 -3.64 -5.39
N THR A 176 -6.32 -4.86 -4.87
CA THR A 176 -5.81 -5.06 -3.49
C THR A 176 -4.30 -4.89 -3.42
N PRO A 177 -3.78 -3.82 -2.80
CA PRO A 177 -2.36 -3.66 -2.55
C PRO A 177 -1.90 -4.51 -1.36
N VAL A 178 -0.60 -4.83 -1.38
CA VAL A 178 0.12 -5.52 -0.30
C VAL A 178 1.30 -4.67 0.13
N ILE A 179 1.33 -4.27 1.40
CA ILE A 179 2.48 -3.65 2.04
C ILE A 179 3.24 -4.75 2.77
N ILE A 180 4.49 -4.97 2.44
CA ILE A 180 5.36 -5.94 3.13
C ILE A 180 6.48 -5.16 3.81
N GLU A 181 6.58 -5.31 5.14
CA GLU A 181 7.60 -4.67 5.95
C GLU A 181 8.38 -5.69 6.78
N GLU A 182 9.66 -5.41 7.07
CA GLU A 182 10.40 -6.20 8.04
C GLU A 182 9.72 -6.13 9.41
N LYS A 183 9.37 -4.91 9.83
CA LYS A 183 8.58 -4.61 11.02
C LYS A 183 7.62 -3.48 10.73
N VAL A 184 6.34 -3.74 10.86
CA VAL A 184 5.30 -2.72 10.68
C VAL A 184 5.37 -1.70 11.81
N THR A 185 5.44 -0.44 11.45
CA THR A 185 5.29 0.68 12.39
C THR A 185 3.86 1.18 12.37
N PHE A 186 3.41 1.69 13.51
CA PHE A 186 2.07 2.26 13.68
C PHE A 186 2.19 3.71 14.10
N SER A 187 1.39 4.58 13.52
CA SER A 187 1.29 6.00 13.87
C SER A 187 -0.14 6.39 14.20
N PRO A 188 -0.36 7.46 14.99
CA PRO A 188 -1.68 8.04 15.17
C PRO A 188 -2.31 8.41 13.84
N SER A 189 -3.60 8.13 13.67
CA SER A 189 -4.33 8.42 12.43
C SER A 189 -4.21 9.88 12.02
N GLU A 190 -4.24 10.81 12.95
CA GLU A 190 -4.12 12.25 12.69
C GLU A 190 -2.74 12.65 12.12
N GLU A 191 -1.69 11.92 12.47
CA GLU A 191 -0.36 12.14 11.90
C GLU A 191 -0.32 11.69 10.43
N ILE A 192 -0.86 10.50 10.16
CA ILE A 192 -0.96 9.97 8.80
C ILE A 192 -1.89 10.84 7.94
N ASP A 193 -2.99 11.37 8.50
CA ASP A 193 -3.91 12.25 7.78
C ASP A 193 -3.25 13.58 7.39
N ARG A 194 -2.37 14.14 8.24
CA ARG A 194 -1.55 15.31 7.86
C ARG A 194 -0.56 14.98 6.74
N GLU A 195 0.09 13.83 6.79
CA GLU A 195 0.99 13.35 5.73
C GLU A 195 0.22 13.14 4.41
N GLN A 196 -0.98 12.58 4.48
CA GLN A 196 -1.91 12.42 3.36
C GLN A 196 -2.23 13.76 2.68
N GLN A 197 -2.60 14.80 3.45
CA GLN A 197 -2.93 16.12 2.87
C GLN A 197 -1.75 16.71 2.09
N ILE A 198 -0.53 16.57 2.59
CA ILE A 198 0.68 17.02 1.91
C ILE A 198 0.87 16.26 0.59
N LEU A 199 0.71 14.94 0.60
CA LEU A 199 0.86 14.08 -0.58
C LEU A 199 -0.20 14.40 -1.65
N LEU A 200 -1.46 14.51 -1.26
CA LEU A 200 -2.56 14.86 -2.17
C LEU A 200 -2.35 16.25 -2.78
N GLY A 201 -1.91 17.23 -1.98
CA GLY A 201 -1.54 18.54 -2.46
C GLY A 201 -0.39 18.53 -3.47
N THR A 202 0.62 17.69 -3.25
CA THR A 202 1.76 17.51 -4.17
C THR A 202 1.32 16.87 -5.49
N ILE A 203 0.48 15.84 -5.45
CA ILE A 203 -0.06 15.18 -6.64
C ILE A 203 -0.90 16.14 -7.47
N GLU A 204 -1.77 16.91 -6.83
CA GLU A 204 -2.61 17.91 -7.51
C GLU A 204 -1.77 19.04 -8.10
N SER A 205 -0.75 19.52 -7.41
CA SER A 205 0.20 20.52 -7.93
C SER A 205 0.94 20.01 -9.16
N TRP A 206 1.45 18.77 -9.13
CA TRP A 206 2.07 18.08 -10.26
C TRP A 206 1.11 17.96 -11.44
N ARG A 207 -0.13 17.52 -11.21
CA ARG A 207 -1.16 17.37 -12.24
C ARG A 207 -1.46 18.70 -12.94
N ARG A 208 -1.68 19.77 -12.16
CA ARG A 208 -1.93 21.13 -12.69
C ARG A 208 -0.76 21.66 -13.49
N ALA A 209 0.46 21.55 -12.97
CA ALA A 209 1.65 22.00 -13.67
C ALA A 209 1.81 21.29 -15.02
N TRP A 210 1.41 20.03 -15.09
CA TRP A 210 1.40 19.25 -16.35
C TRP A 210 0.31 19.74 -17.31
N GLU A 211 -0.92 20.01 -16.85
CA GLU A 211 -2.02 20.54 -17.68
C GLU A 211 -1.74 21.96 -18.18
N GLU A 212 -1.22 22.82 -17.33
CA GLU A 212 -0.90 24.22 -17.63
C GLU A 212 0.27 24.39 -18.59
N ASN A 213 1.00 23.32 -18.87
CA ASN A 213 2.14 23.30 -19.78
C ASN A 213 3.33 24.19 -19.32
N VAL A 214 3.45 24.43 -18.01
CA VAL A 214 4.55 25.19 -17.41
C VAL A 214 5.67 24.21 -17.04
N ALA A 215 6.60 24.01 -17.98
CA ALA A 215 7.63 22.99 -17.88
C ALA A 215 8.45 23.05 -16.58
N GLU A 216 8.86 24.26 -16.15
CA GLU A 216 9.67 24.42 -14.93
C GLU A 216 8.86 24.01 -13.68
N ASN A 217 7.60 24.40 -13.58
CA ASN A 217 6.74 24.00 -12.47
C ASN A 217 6.52 22.49 -12.44
N TYR A 218 6.30 21.88 -13.60
CA TYR A 218 6.16 20.42 -13.72
C TYR A 218 7.46 19.71 -13.30
N LEU A 219 8.61 20.16 -13.81
CA LEU A 219 9.90 19.57 -13.55
C LEU A 219 10.39 19.78 -12.10
N SER A 220 9.90 20.80 -11.41
CA SER A 220 10.22 21.03 -10.00
C SER A 220 9.73 19.94 -9.07
N HIS A 221 8.76 19.11 -9.51
CA HIS A 221 8.29 17.93 -8.77
C HIS A 221 9.23 16.71 -8.88
N TYR A 222 10.22 16.76 -9.77
CA TYR A 222 11.13 15.64 -10.01
C TYR A 222 12.46 15.81 -9.26
N SER A 223 12.96 14.69 -8.75
CA SER A 223 14.27 14.62 -8.09
C SER A 223 15.41 14.73 -9.11
N ASP A 224 16.55 15.26 -8.68
CA ASP A 224 17.81 15.19 -9.45
C ASP A 224 18.29 13.73 -9.60
N ASN A 225 17.81 12.81 -8.76
CA ASN A 225 18.05 11.37 -8.85
C ASN A 225 16.97 10.61 -9.64
N PHE A 226 16.10 11.31 -10.36
CA PHE A 226 15.04 10.67 -11.16
C PHE A 226 15.60 9.68 -12.17
N LEU A 227 15.00 8.47 -12.19
CA LEU A 227 15.40 7.38 -13.08
C LEU A 227 14.20 6.57 -13.55
N THR A 228 14.16 6.30 -14.85
CA THR A 228 13.28 5.31 -15.49
C THR A 228 14.13 4.37 -16.35
N GLU A 229 13.53 3.37 -16.99
CA GLU A 229 14.25 2.54 -17.97
C GLU A 229 14.86 3.37 -19.11
N LYS A 230 14.20 4.46 -19.49
CA LYS A 230 14.54 5.28 -20.66
C LYS A 230 15.24 6.58 -20.31
N TRP A 231 14.92 7.20 -19.16
CA TRP A 231 15.28 8.56 -18.83
C TRP A 231 15.95 8.65 -17.45
N ASN A 232 17.00 9.46 -17.35
CA ASN A 232 17.47 10.03 -16.10
C ASN A 232 16.96 11.49 -15.96
N ALA A 233 17.26 12.15 -14.84
CA ALA A 233 16.77 13.50 -14.56
C ALA A 233 17.09 14.50 -15.67
N SER A 234 18.34 14.51 -16.19
CA SER A 234 18.77 15.43 -17.24
C SER A 234 18.03 15.19 -18.57
N THR A 235 18.03 13.95 -19.03
CA THR A 235 17.37 13.59 -20.30
C THR A 235 15.86 13.68 -20.23
N TRP A 236 15.26 13.46 -19.04
CA TRP A 236 13.83 13.69 -18.79
C TRP A 236 13.48 15.16 -18.89
N ARG A 237 14.30 16.03 -18.27
CA ARG A 237 14.14 17.48 -18.35
C ARG A 237 14.15 17.97 -19.80
N GLU A 238 15.17 17.58 -20.56
CA GLU A 238 15.27 17.92 -21.98
C GLU A 238 14.04 17.43 -22.78
N HIS A 239 13.65 16.17 -22.60
CA HIS A 239 12.48 15.61 -23.26
C HIS A 239 11.21 16.41 -22.95
N LYS A 240 10.96 16.75 -21.68
CA LYS A 240 9.76 17.48 -21.28
C LYS A 240 9.76 18.93 -21.75
N LEU A 241 10.88 19.60 -21.78
CA LEU A 241 11.01 20.94 -22.38
C LEU A 241 10.65 20.90 -23.86
N ASN A 242 11.13 19.91 -24.61
CA ASN A 242 10.82 19.74 -26.02
C ASN A 242 9.32 19.43 -26.27
N VAL A 243 8.71 18.55 -25.48
CA VAL A 243 7.28 18.22 -25.59
C VAL A 243 6.40 19.43 -25.24
N ASN A 244 6.77 20.19 -24.21
CA ASN A 244 5.98 21.34 -23.77
C ASN A 244 6.08 22.53 -24.73
N SER A 245 7.15 22.63 -25.55
CA SER A 245 7.29 23.67 -26.56
C SER A 245 6.19 23.64 -27.64
N GLN A 246 5.50 22.49 -27.80
CA GLN A 246 4.40 22.31 -28.75
C GLN A 246 3.10 23.01 -28.34
N ASN A 247 3.02 23.57 -27.11
CA ASN A 247 1.91 24.34 -26.55
C ASN A 247 0.52 23.69 -26.70
N GLU A 248 0.46 22.35 -26.62
CA GLU A 248 -0.76 21.57 -26.76
C GLU A 248 -1.57 21.61 -25.46
N ARG A 249 -2.87 21.90 -25.59
CA ARG A 249 -3.79 21.78 -24.46
C ARG A 249 -3.99 20.32 -24.10
N ARG A 250 -3.88 19.99 -22.83
CA ARG A 250 -4.07 18.64 -22.31
C ARG A 250 -4.94 18.65 -21.06
N ARG A 251 -5.64 17.55 -20.85
CA ARG A 251 -6.42 17.30 -19.64
C ARG A 251 -5.99 15.98 -19.04
N ILE A 252 -5.81 15.98 -17.72
CA ILE A 252 -5.36 14.81 -16.97
C ILE A 252 -6.37 14.58 -15.84
N LEU A 253 -7.05 13.44 -15.88
CA LEU A 253 -7.91 12.99 -14.81
C LEU A 253 -7.20 11.90 -14.01
N ILE A 254 -7.37 11.96 -12.71
CA ILE A 254 -6.85 10.98 -11.74
C ILE A 254 -8.05 10.31 -11.10
N ASN A 255 -8.16 8.99 -11.22
CA ASN A 255 -9.18 8.17 -10.58
C ASN A 255 -8.51 7.00 -9.86
N ASP A 256 -9.22 6.38 -8.92
CA ASP A 256 -8.75 5.19 -8.19
C ASP A 256 -7.35 5.39 -7.57
N LEU A 257 -7.19 6.52 -6.88
CA LEU A 257 -5.91 6.94 -6.32
C LEU A 257 -5.58 6.12 -5.06
N SER A 258 -4.41 5.49 -5.07
CA SER A 258 -3.80 4.81 -3.92
C SER A 258 -2.46 5.46 -3.60
N VAL A 259 -2.23 5.78 -2.33
CA VAL A 259 -0.99 6.37 -1.80
C VAL A 259 -0.55 5.53 -0.62
N LEU A 260 0.51 4.79 -0.78
CA LEU A 260 1.06 3.90 0.24
C LEU A 260 2.54 4.22 0.47
N LYS A 261 3.04 3.82 1.64
CA LYS A 261 4.44 4.07 2.02
C LYS A 261 5.09 2.78 2.52
N SER A 262 6.29 2.54 2.06
CA SER A 262 7.18 1.50 2.59
C SER A 262 8.59 2.07 2.68
N LYS A 263 9.27 1.84 3.80
CA LYS A 263 10.56 2.48 4.09
C LYS A 263 10.44 4.02 3.97
N ASN A 264 11.18 4.63 3.06
CA ASN A 264 11.16 6.05 2.73
C ASN A 264 10.52 6.36 1.37
N ILE A 265 9.92 5.38 0.73
CA ILE A 265 9.30 5.52 -0.60
C ILE A 265 7.78 5.60 -0.46
N TYR A 266 7.19 6.61 -1.07
CA TYR A 266 5.76 6.68 -1.34
C TYR A 266 5.51 6.11 -2.71
N HIS A 267 4.67 5.08 -2.79
CA HIS A 267 4.19 4.52 -4.05
C HIS A 267 2.77 5.02 -4.27
N ILE A 268 2.60 5.80 -5.31
CA ILE A 268 1.34 6.39 -5.72
C ILE A 268 0.90 5.69 -7.00
N ARG A 269 -0.29 5.11 -6.99
CA ARG A 269 -0.89 4.48 -8.17
C ARG A 269 -2.27 5.08 -8.41
N PHE A 270 -2.60 5.35 -9.66
CA PHE A 270 -3.92 5.81 -10.07
C PHE A 270 -4.23 5.44 -11.52
N VAL A 271 -5.51 5.46 -11.87
CA VAL A 271 -5.95 5.41 -13.26
C VAL A 271 -5.85 6.83 -13.82
N GLN A 272 -4.94 7.00 -14.78
CA GLN A 272 -4.75 8.23 -15.51
C GLN A 272 -5.59 8.21 -16.80
N THR A 273 -6.43 9.22 -17.01
CA THR A 273 -6.98 9.53 -18.32
C THR A 273 -6.27 10.77 -18.85
N TYR A 274 -5.54 10.61 -19.95
CA TYR A 274 -4.88 11.70 -20.64
C TYR A 274 -5.64 12.04 -21.91
N THR A 275 -5.94 13.32 -22.14
CA THR A 275 -6.63 13.80 -23.32
C THR A 275 -5.92 15.04 -23.87
N SER A 276 -5.58 15.01 -25.16
CA SER A 276 -5.06 16.14 -25.91
C SER A 276 -5.67 16.17 -27.32
N SER A 277 -5.24 17.11 -28.17
CA SER A 277 -5.69 17.16 -29.56
C SER A 277 -5.19 15.97 -30.39
N THR A 278 -4.07 15.35 -29.98
CA THR A 278 -3.39 14.30 -30.76
C THR A 278 -3.41 12.94 -30.09
N LEU A 279 -3.66 12.86 -28.78
CA LEU A 279 -3.60 11.62 -28.03
C LEU A 279 -4.71 11.54 -26.98
N ASN A 280 -5.38 10.40 -26.92
CA ASN A 280 -6.25 10.00 -25.81
C ASN A 280 -5.79 8.64 -25.33
N ASP A 281 -5.41 8.55 -24.05
CA ASP A 281 -5.03 7.28 -23.47
C ASP A 281 -5.55 7.12 -22.04
N VAL A 282 -5.72 5.87 -21.61
CA VAL A 282 -6.14 5.51 -20.25
C VAL A 282 -5.27 4.35 -19.78
N GLY A 283 -4.70 4.50 -18.60
CA GLY A 283 -3.84 3.46 -18.02
C GLY A 283 -3.48 3.70 -16.56
N PHE A 284 -2.79 2.76 -15.98
CA PHE A 284 -2.23 2.91 -14.64
C PHE A 284 -0.97 3.77 -14.68
N LYS A 285 -0.98 4.83 -13.90
CA LYS A 285 0.20 5.64 -13.61
C LYS A 285 0.73 5.26 -12.23
N HIS A 286 2.03 5.02 -12.17
CA HIS A 286 2.77 4.82 -10.92
C HIS A 286 3.77 5.95 -10.76
N LEU A 287 3.75 6.60 -9.59
CA LEU A 287 4.75 7.56 -9.18
C LEU A 287 5.42 7.04 -7.91
N PHE A 288 6.74 7.14 -7.85
CA PHE A 288 7.54 6.82 -6.68
C PHE A 288 8.19 8.10 -6.16
N LEU A 289 7.82 8.50 -4.93
CA LEU A 289 8.30 9.73 -4.33
C LEU A 289 9.15 9.46 -3.11
N VAL A 290 10.07 10.38 -2.87
CA VAL A 290 10.85 10.48 -1.62
C VAL A 290 10.68 11.86 -1.03
N LYS A 291 10.93 11.97 0.27
CA LYS A 291 11.02 13.27 0.95
C LYS A 291 12.46 13.75 0.89
N GLU A 292 12.70 14.87 0.21
CA GLU A 292 13.95 15.60 0.15
C GLU A 292 13.91 16.88 1.02
N GLN A 293 14.99 17.65 1.04
CA GLN A 293 15.07 18.86 1.89
C GLN A 293 14.02 19.92 1.51
N ASP A 294 13.71 20.04 0.23
CA ASP A 294 12.79 21.01 -0.37
C ASP A 294 11.40 20.45 -0.64
N GLY A 295 11.07 19.25 -0.13
CA GLY A 295 9.76 18.65 -0.21
C GLY A 295 9.72 17.23 -0.77
N LEU A 296 8.54 16.84 -1.26
CA LEU A 296 8.34 15.54 -1.89
C LEU A 296 8.75 15.61 -3.37
N LYS A 297 9.59 14.65 -3.81
CA LYS A 297 10.09 14.58 -5.19
C LYS A 297 9.85 13.21 -5.82
N ILE A 298 9.48 13.22 -7.09
CA ILE A 298 9.32 12.01 -7.90
C ILE A 298 10.71 11.52 -8.29
N VAL A 299 11.07 10.32 -7.85
CA VAL A 299 12.34 9.65 -8.17
C VAL A 299 12.21 8.61 -9.27
N SER A 300 10.98 8.16 -9.55
CA SER A 300 10.70 7.28 -10.69
C SER A 300 9.22 7.33 -11.04
N GLU A 301 8.90 7.02 -12.28
CA GLU A 301 7.52 6.88 -12.73
C GLU A 301 7.38 5.82 -13.81
N ASN A 302 6.20 5.23 -13.89
CA ASN A 302 5.83 4.29 -14.93
C ASN A 302 4.38 4.49 -15.35
N TRP A 303 4.06 4.13 -16.59
CA TRP A 303 2.70 4.05 -17.10
C TRP A 303 2.50 2.72 -17.82
N THR A 304 1.36 2.07 -17.56
CA THR A 304 0.98 0.83 -18.22
C THR A 304 -0.47 0.93 -18.68
N PRO A 305 -0.83 0.36 -19.85
CA PRO A 305 -2.23 0.32 -20.26
C PRO A 305 -3.08 -0.42 -19.22
N LEU A 306 -4.38 -0.11 -19.18
CA LEU A 306 -5.31 -0.85 -18.34
C LEU A 306 -5.26 -2.33 -18.70
N LYS A 307 -5.07 -3.17 -17.69
CA LYS A 307 -5.02 -4.61 -17.81
C LYS A 307 -6.15 -5.20 -16.97
N GLN A 308 -6.87 -6.14 -17.53
CA GLN A 308 -7.79 -6.96 -16.75
C GLN A 308 -6.98 -7.97 -15.92
N PHE A 309 -7.18 -7.96 -14.64
CA PHE A 309 -6.67 -8.97 -13.73
C PHE A 309 -7.77 -10.02 -13.50
N SER A 310 -7.41 -11.28 -13.48
CA SER A 310 -8.40 -12.34 -13.34
C SER A 310 -7.84 -13.50 -12.54
N ALA A 311 -8.70 -14.10 -11.73
CA ALA A 311 -8.44 -15.43 -11.20
C ALA A 311 -8.53 -16.47 -12.32
N SER A 312 -7.78 -17.55 -12.20
CA SER A 312 -7.95 -18.68 -13.09
C SER A 312 -9.39 -19.24 -13.03
N PRO A 313 -9.93 -19.83 -14.11
CA PRO A 313 -11.25 -20.44 -14.07
C PRO A 313 -11.42 -21.45 -12.95
N ALA A 314 -10.38 -22.20 -12.65
CA ALA A 314 -10.38 -23.19 -11.60
C ALA A 314 -10.41 -22.58 -10.20
N PHE A 315 -9.73 -21.46 -10.00
CA PHE A 315 -9.81 -20.67 -8.76
C PHE A 315 -11.24 -20.14 -8.57
N GLN A 316 -11.82 -19.56 -9.61
CA GLN A 316 -13.20 -19.05 -9.56
C GLN A 316 -14.20 -20.14 -9.19
N TYR A 317 -14.07 -21.34 -9.76
CA TYR A 317 -14.92 -22.50 -9.46
C TYR A 317 -14.76 -22.94 -8.00
N ALA A 318 -13.53 -23.17 -7.54
CA ALA A 318 -13.24 -23.69 -6.22
C ALA A 318 -13.72 -22.77 -5.08
N TYR A 319 -13.64 -21.44 -5.29
CA TYR A 319 -13.94 -20.47 -4.24
C TYR A 319 -15.35 -19.88 -4.31
N LYS A 320 -16.03 -19.99 -5.45
CA LYS A 320 -17.43 -19.62 -5.58
C LYS A 320 -18.36 -20.57 -4.80
N GLU A 321 -18.06 -21.87 -4.81
CA GLU A 321 -18.79 -22.86 -4.01
C GLU A 321 -18.51 -22.72 -2.51
N ALA A 322 -17.27 -22.40 -2.12
CA ALA A 322 -16.92 -22.20 -0.70
C ALA A 322 -17.67 -20.98 -0.09
N ALA A 323 -17.93 -19.93 -0.87
CA ALA A 323 -18.71 -18.78 -0.44
C ALA A 323 -20.22 -19.08 -0.30
N GLN A 324 -20.76 -19.98 -1.12
CA GLN A 324 -22.18 -20.38 -1.06
C GLN A 324 -22.50 -21.36 0.08
N ASN A 325 -21.52 -22.17 0.48
CA ASN A 325 -21.70 -23.18 1.56
C ASN A 325 -21.46 -22.60 2.97
N SER A 326 -21.18 -21.31 3.10
CA SER A 326 -20.91 -20.62 4.38
C SER A 326 -22.07 -19.69 4.81
N MET A 327 -23.17 -19.65 4.06
CA MET A 327 -24.43 -18.99 4.41
C MET A 327 -25.44 -20.03 4.94
#